data_17afed08dfe466dfbe7637e4f21dc579
#
_entry.id   17afed08dfe466dfbe7637e4f21dc579
#
_cell.length_a   1.000
_cell.length_b   1.000
_cell.length_c   1.000
_cell.angle_alpha   90.00
_cell.angle_beta   90.00
_cell.angle_gamma   90.00
#
_symmetry.space_group_name_H-M   'P 1'
#
loop_
_entity.id
_entity.type
_entity.pdbx_description
1 polymer ?
#
loop_
_entity_poly.entity_id
_entity_poly.type
_entity_poly.pdbx_seq_one_letter_code
_entity_poly.pdbx_strand_id
1 'polypeptide(L)'
;MVLKYLVLIKLFFLGTCVDVQNTLPLPPANADSVIVDISGNTLRPSNLSTPYVVILGIAQDAGFPQIGCEKDQCKQYWQGEVGPRHVSSIALVDPSSQSTWIFDATPDFKYQLQALKQQVPTYSLDGIFITHAHIGHYTGLMQLGHEAMGAKEVAVYAMPILSNYLKSNGPWSQLVNYRNIMLNSLQADRPTFLTNELSVTPFLVPHRDEYSETVGYKIQHGETSLLYIPDINKWEVWERSIEEEILKVDYALLDGTFYDSNELPGRDMSEIPHPFIQESIQRFSKLGPTEKQKIIFTHFNHTNPLILDSPERDYVKSLGYRVAEEGSVIIL
;
A
#
# COMPACT_ATOMS: atom_id res chain seq x y z
N MET A 1 -5.75 -72.60 32.58
CA MET A 1 -5.92 -71.33 33.32
C MET A 1 -4.54 -70.67 33.39
N VAL A 2 -4.22 -69.83 32.40
CA VAL A 2 -2.93 -69.13 32.30
C VAL A 2 -3.22 -67.65 32.17
N LEU A 3 -2.86 -66.87 33.20
CA LEU A 3 -3.04 -65.42 33.32
C LEU A 3 -1.90 -64.74 32.59
N LYS A 4 -2.21 -64.01 31.52
CA LYS A 4 -1.24 -63.18 30.82
C LYS A 4 -1.25 -61.77 31.42
N TYR A 5 -0.14 -61.34 32.00
CA TYR A 5 0.12 -60.01 32.45
C TYR A 5 0.43 -59.15 31.24
N LEU A 6 -0.36 -58.05 31.07
CA LEU A 6 -0.12 -56.99 30.10
C LEU A 6 0.69 -55.89 30.80
N VAL A 7 1.95 -55.72 30.42
CA VAL A 7 2.79 -54.63 30.90
C VAL A 7 2.53 -53.43 30.00
N LEU A 8 1.91 -52.39 30.54
CA LEU A 8 1.73 -51.09 29.88
C LEU A 8 3.01 -50.26 30.07
N ILE A 9 3.81 -50.13 29.01
CA ILE A 9 4.92 -49.17 28.98
C ILE A 9 4.34 -47.83 28.60
N LYS A 10 4.27 -46.89 29.58
CA LYS A 10 4.02 -45.46 29.30
C LYS A 10 5.32 -44.84 28.79
N LEU A 11 5.42 -44.62 27.48
CA LEU A 11 6.42 -43.71 26.92
C LEU A 11 6.00 -42.27 27.24
N PHE A 12 6.74 -41.63 28.14
CA PHE A 12 6.70 -40.15 28.28
C PHE A 12 7.48 -39.55 27.11
N PHE A 13 6.78 -39.04 26.10
CA PHE A 13 7.36 -38.07 25.17
C PHE A 13 7.44 -36.74 25.90
N LEU A 14 8.62 -36.37 26.38
CA LEU A 14 8.96 -34.99 26.69
C LEU A 14 9.17 -34.26 25.35
N GLY A 15 8.06 -33.85 24.76
CA GLY A 15 8.08 -32.89 23.67
C GLY A 15 8.45 -31.55 24.27
N THR A 16 9.68 -31.09 24.07
CA THR A 16 10.03 -29.71 24.22
C THR A 16 9.23 -28.93 23.16
N CYS A 17 8.14 -28.28 23.57
CA CYS A 17 7.53 -27.22 22.79
C CYS A 17 8.63 -26.17 22.60
N VAL A 18 9.22 -26.14 21.41
CA VAL A 18 9.94 -24.93 20.96
C VAL A 18 8.85 -23.89 20.75
N ASP A 19 8.76 -22.96 21.67
CA ASP A 19 7.96 -21.75 21.54
C ASP A 19 8.54 -20.96 20.35
N VAL A 20 7.98 -21.19 19.17
CA VAL A 20 8.23 -20.33 18.02
C VAL A 20 7.42 -19.05 18.23
N GLN A 21 7.85 -18.24 19.19
CA GLN A 21 7.43 -16.84 19.30
C GLN A 21 8.23 -16.02 18.29
N ASN A 22 8.03 -16.27 17.00
CA ASN A 22 8.34 -15.31 15.95
C ASN A 22 7.04 -14.66 15.45
N THR A 23 6.24 -14.17 16.37
CA THR A 23 5.38 -13.03 16.09
C THR A 23 6.32 -11.83 16.11
N LEU A 24 6.58 -11.21 14.96
CA LEU A 24 7.14 -9.87 14.93
C LEU A 24 6.34 -9.04 15.93
N PRO A 25 6.95 -8.54 17.01
CA PRO A 25 6.22 -7.70 17.93
C PRO A 25 5.86 -6.44 17.15
N LEU A 26 4.57 -6.26 16.89
CA LEU A 26 4.07 -4.92 16.62
C LEU A 26 4.53 -4.08 17.82
N PRO A 27 5.27 -3.00 17.62
CA PRO A 27 5.73 -2.18 18.72
C PRO A 27 4.52 -1.76 19.57
N PRO A 28 4.64 -1.73 20.90
CA PRO A 28 3.55 -1.31 21.77
C PRO A 28 3.10 0.09 21.33
N ALA A 29 1.79 0.35 21.37
CA ALA A 29 1.20 1.66 21.16
C ALA A 29 1.73 2.60 22.23
N ASN A 30 2.84 3.28 21.94
CA ASN A 30 3.40 4.32 22.79
C ASN A 30 3.23 5.66 22.09
N ALA A 31 2.75 6.63 22.85
CA ALA A 31 2.72 8.04 22.45
C ALA A 31 4.12 8.61 22.07
N ASP A 32 5.16 7.82 22.24
CA ASP A 32 6.56 8.07 21.89
C ASP A 32 7.02 7.34 20.63
N SER A 33 6.09 6.82 19.79
CA SER A 33 6.48 6.18 18.53
C SER A 33 7.28 7.16 17.68
N VAL A 34 8.43 6.70 17.23
CA VAL A 34 9.31 7.47 16.35
C VAL A 34 9.01 7.02 14.93
N ILE A 35 8.77 7.97 14.06
CA ILE A 35 8.61 7.76 12.62
C ILE A 35 9.79 8.38 11.88
N VAL A 36 10.06 7.91 10.68
CA VAL A 36 11.14 8.44 9.85
C VAL A 36 10.52 9.05 8.60
N ASP A 37 10.89 10.30 8.29
CA ASP A 37 10.47 10.89 7.02
C ASP A 37 11.25 10.28 5.85
N ILE A 38 10.78 10.52 4.64
CA ILE A 38 11.42 10.03 3.42
C ILE A 38 12.82 10.60 3.17
N SER A 39 13.28 11.55 3.97
CA SER A 39 14.65 12.12 3.95
C SER A 39 15.54 11.53 5.03
N GLY A 40 15.02 10.60 5.85
CA GLY A 40 15.74 9.95 6.94
C GLY A 40 15.72 10.70 8.27
N ASN A 41 14.94 11.78 8.40
CA ASN A 41 14.82 12.50 9.66
C ASN A 41 13.88 11.77 10.61
N THR A 42 14.26 11.71 11.87
CA THR A 42 13.46 11.11 12.93
C THR A 42 12.42 12.13 13.44
N LEU A 43 11.15 11.77 13.35
CA LEU A 43 10.02 12.59 13.77
C LEU A 43 9.18 11.89 14.84
N ARG A 44 8.37 12.63 15.57
CA ARG A 44 7.33 12.11 16.47
C ARG A 44 5.97 12.56 15.98
N PRO A 45 5.01 11.64 15.74
CA PRO A 45 3.67 12.00 15.28
C PRO A 45 2.98 13.06 16.17
N SER A 46 3.18 12.97 17.48
CA SER A 46 2.65 13.93 18.45
C SER A 46 3.14 15.38 18.27
N ASN A 47 4.25 15.59 17.56
CA ASN A 47 4.84 16.90 17.32
C ASN A 47 4.48 17.46 15.94
N LEU A 48 3.77 16.68 15.10
CA LEU A 48 3.35 17.12 13.77
C LEU A 48 2.03 17.89 13.91
N SER A 49 2.00 19.09 13.36
CA SER A 49 0.81 19.95 13.29
C SER A 49 0.27 20.09 11.87
N THR A 50 1.06 19.71 10.88
CA THR A 50 0.69 19.72 9.45
C THR A 50 0.26 18.33 9.00
N PRO A 51 -0.65 18.22 8.04
CA PRO A 51 -1.00 16.95 7.41
C PRO A 51 0.21 16.22 6.83
N TYR A 52 0.18 14.90 6.91
CA TYR A 52 1.24 14.05 6.38
C TYR A 52 0.68 12.74 5.83
N VAL A 53 1.44 12.11 4.97
CA VAL A 53 1.13 10.79 4.42
C VAL A 53 2.05 9.75 5.04
N VAL A 54 1.49 8.61 5.44
CA VAL A 54 2.21 7.42 5.93
C VAL A 54 2.18 6.35 4.84
N ILE A 55 3.31 5.74 4.52
CA ILE A 55 3.38 4.57 3.63
C ILE A 55 3.01 3.33 4.43
N LEU A 56 1.88 2.69 4.12
CA LEU A 56 1.35 1.52 4.85
C LEU A 56 1.70 0.19 4.18
N GLY A 57 2.14 0.21 2.94
CA GLY A 57 2.53 -0.96 2.18
C GLY A 57 3.18 -0.57 0.86
N ILE A 58 4.01 -1.46 0.32
CA ILE A 58 4.84 -1.19 -0.86
C ILE A 58 4.80 -2.32 -1.89
N ALA A 59 4.17 -3.46 -1.59
CA ALA A 59 4.13 -4.61 -2.48
C ALA A 59 2.93 -4.54 -3.43
N GLN A 60 3.03 -5.21 -4.57
CA GLN A 60 1.93 -5.41 -5.50
C GLN A 60 0.88 -6.36 -4.91
N ASP A 61 -0.36 -6.24 -5.33
CA ASP A 61 -1.61 -7.00 -5.11
C ASP A 61 -1.60 -8.12 -4.07
N ALA A 62 -0.67 -9.06 -4.17
CA ALA A 62 -0.63 -10.25 -3.34
C ALA A 62 0.33 -10.14 -2.14
N GLY A 63 1.01 -9.02 -1.99
CA GLY A 63 1.98 -8.80 -0.92
C GLY A 63 3.28 -9.59 -1.10
N PHE A 64 4.16 -9.48 -0.11
CA PHE A 64 5.38 -10.26 -0.03
C PHE A 64 5.48 -10.96 1.33
N PRO A 65 5.70 -12.29 1.39
CA PRO A 65 5.89 -13.20 0.24
C PRO A 65 4.60 -13.41 -0.55
N GLN A 66 4.71 -13.71 -1.84
CA GLN A 66 3.56 -14.06 -2.64
C GLN A 66 3.13 -15.50 -2.39
N ILE A 67 1.82 -15.75 -2.43
CA ILE A 67 1.25 -17.09 -2.28
C ILE A 67 1.84 -18.09 -3.29
N GLY A 68 2.29 -19.25 -2.80
CA GLY A 68 2.85 -20.32 -3.63
C GLY A 68 4.22 -20.01 -4.26
N CYS A 69 4.85 -18.89 -3.91
CA CYS A 69 6.17 -18.54 -4.43
C CYS A 69 7.27 -19.32 -3.72
N GLU A 70 8.10 -20.00 -4.53
CA GLU A 70 9.30 -20.74 -4.08
C GLU A 70 10.62 -20.08 -4.49
N LYS A 71 10.58 -18.83 -4.96
CA LYS A 71 11.78 -18.06 -5.30
C LYS A 71 12.55 -17.68 -4.04
N ASP A 72 13.84 -17.40 -4.20
CA ASP A 72 14.75 -17.19 -3.06
C ASP A 72 14.31 -16.05 -2.14
N GLN A 73 13.79 -14.95 -2.67
CA GLN A 73 13.25 -13.86 -1.85
C GLN A 73 12.10 -14.33 -0.94
N CYS A 74 11.16 -15.09 -1.49
CA CYS A 74 10.03 -15.61 -0.70
C CYS A 74 10.50 -16.67 0.31
N LYS A 75 11.52 -17.50 -0.04
CA LYS A 75 12.10 -18.46 0.91
C LYS A 75 12.76 -17.77 2.09
N GLN A 76 13.46 -16.66 1.90
CA GLN A 76 14.06 -15.87 2.99
C GLN A 76 13.02 -15.48 4.05
N TYR A 77 11.80 -15.09 3.62
CA TYR A 77 10.72 -14.84 4.57
C TYR A 77 10.32 -16.10 5.35
N TRP A 78 10.11 -17.24 4.67
CA TRP A 78 9.72 -18.48 5.35
C TRP A 78 10.82 -19.03 6.26
N GLN A 79 12.06 -18.64 6.05
CA GLN A 79 13.22 -18.94 6.89
C GLN A 79 13.39 -17.94 8.05
N GLY A 80 12.59 -16.89 8.09
CA GLY A 80 12.65 -15.86 9.13
C GLY A 80 13.80 -14.86 8.96
N GLU A 81 14.39 -14.78 7.76
CA GLU A 81 15.51 -13.88 7.47
C GLU A 81 15.04 -12.46 7.17
N VAL A 82 13.86 -12.30 6.60
CA VAL A 82 13.25 -11.00 6.25
C VAL A 82 11.79 -10.94 6.71
N GLY A 83 11.29 -9.75 6.97
CA GLY A 83 9.88 -9.51 7.28
C GLY A 83 8.98 -9.46 6.03
N PRO A 84 7.65 -9.51 6.21
CA PRO A 84 6.71 -9.31 5.11
C PRO A 84 6.78 -7.88 4.58
N ARG A 85 6.22 -7.68 3.38
CA ARG A 85 5.87 -6.36 2.86
C ARG A 85 4.39 -6.37 2.50
N HIS A 86 3.67 -5.41 3.04
CA HIS A 86 2.23 -5.28 2.83
C HIS A 86 1.94 -4.72 1.44
N VAL A 87 0.74 -5.01 0.97
CA VAL A 87 0.26 -4.50 -0.32
C VAL A 87 0.18 -2.97 -0.31
N SER A 88 0.52 -2.35 -1.43
CA SER A 88 0.66 -0.90 -1.59
C SER A 88 -0.58 -0.15 -1.13
N SER A 89 -0.38 0.72 -0.15
CA SER A 89 -1.39 1.60 0.43
C SER A 89 -0.70 2.74 1.15
N ILE A 90 -1.36 3.88 1.22
CA ILE A 90 -0.93 5.02 2.01
C ILE A 90 -2.07 5.51 2.91
N ALA A 91 -1.72 6.19 4.00
CA ALA A 91 -2.70 6.89 4.82
C ALA A 91 -2.37 8.38 4.86
N LEU A 92 -3.39 9.21 4.65
CA LEU A 92 -3.34 10.65 4.90
C LEU A 92 -3.78 10.90 6.34
N VAL A 93 -3.00 11.63 7.08
CA VAL A 93 -3.24 11.99 8.49
C VAL A 93 -3.33 13.50 8.60
N ASP A 94 -4.42 14.01 9.16
CA ASP A 94 -4.56 15.41 9.53
C ASP A 94 -4.58 15.58 11.06
N PRO A 95 -3.49 16.08 11.67
CA PRO A 95 -3.43 16.31 13.10
C PRO A 95 -4.43 17.36 13.57
N SER A 96 -4.80 18.31 12.72
CA SER A 96 -5.68 19.43 13.11
C SER A 96 -7.12 18.98 13.35
N SER A 97 -7.63 18.08 12.51
CA SER A 97 -8.97 17.48 12.63
C SER A 97 -8.97 16.14 13.38
N GLN A 98 -7.81 15.57 13.66
CA GLN A 98 -7.61 14.22 14.19
C GLN A 98 -8.26 13.15 13.31
N SER A 99 -8.20 13.33 12.01
CA SER A 99 -8.82 12.51 10.98
C SER A 99 -7.76 11.75 10.18
N THR A 100 -8.16 10.57 9.68
CA THR A 100 -7.32 9.77 8.78
C THR A 100 -8.11 9.25 7.59
N TRP A 101 -7.45 9.17 6.44
CA TRP A 101 -7.98 8.56 5.23
C TRP A 101 -6.96 7.57 4.67
N ILE A 102 -7.43 6.39 4.27
CA ILE A 102 -6.58 5.34 3.68
C ILE A 102 -6.82 5.30 2.18
N PHE A 103 -5.78 5.15 1.40
CA PHE A 103 -5.84 4.95 -0.04
C PHE A 103 -5.55 3.48 -0.33
N ASP A 104 -6.55 2.80 -0.88
CA ASP A 104 -6.68 1.37 -1.10
C ASP A 104 -6.86 0.54 0.18
N ALA A 105 -7.95 -0.22 0.21
CA ALA A 105 -8.23 -1.23 1.21
C ALA A 105 -7.71 -2.59 0.74
N THR A 106 -6.47 -2.89 1.04
CA THR A 106 -5.73 -4.04 0.53
C THR A 106 -6.08 -5.34 1.27
N PRO A 107 -5.64 -6.51 0.80
CA PRO A 107 -5.73 -7.75 1.57
C PRO A 107 -5.10 -7.65 2.96
N ASP A 108 -4.11 -6.76 3.13
CA ASP A 108 -3.40 -6.51 4.39
C ASP A 108 -4.03 -5.40 5.24
N PHE A 109 -5.22 -4.92 4.88
CA PHE A 109 -5.90 -3.79 5.52
C PHE A 109 -5.95 -3.88 7.06
N LYS A 110 -6.10 -5.07 7.60
CA LYS A 110 -6.09 -5.31 9.04
C LYS A 110 -4.78 -4.85 9.70
N TYR A 111 -3.65 -5.17 9.09
CA TYR A 111 -2.33 -4.80 9.63
C TYR A 111 -2.04 -3.33 9.39
N GLN A 112 -2.41 -2.81 8.24
CA GLN A 112 -2.24 -1.42 7.85
C GLN A 112 -3.04 -0.47 8.74
N LEU A 113 -4.30 -0.79 9.01
CA LEU A 113 -5.13 -0.03 9.93
C LEU A 113 -4.57 -0.08 11.36
N GLN A 114 -4.07 -1.25 11.79
CA GLN A 114 -3.45 -1.38 13.12
C GLN A 114 -2.16 -0.57 13.22
N ALA A 115 -1.30 -0.59 12.19
CA ALA A 115 -0.08 0.21 12.16
C ALA A 115 -0.39 1.72 12.24
N LEU A 116 -1.40 2.19 11.47
CA LEU A 116 -1.86 3.57 11.55
C LEU A 116 -2.38 3.94 12.94
N LYS A 117 -3.20 3.08 13.55
CA LYS A 117 -3.73 3.30 14.91
C LYS A 117 -2.65 3.30 15.99
N GLN A 118 -1.54 2.63 15.79
CA GLN A 118 -0.40 2.71 16.71
C GLN A 118 0.29 4.08 16.66
N GLN A 119 0.32 4.72 15.50
CA GLN A 119 0.89 6.06 15.35
C GLN A 119 -0.05 7.15 15.87
N VAL A 120 -1.35 7.02 15.59
CA VAL A 120 -2.39 8.03 15.93
C VAL A 120 -3.62 7.36 16.58
N PRO A 121 -3.50 6.83 17.81
CA PRO A 121 -4.49 5.94 18.42
C PRO A 121 -5.86 6.58 18.65
N THR A 122 -5.94 7.89 18.76
CA THR A 122 -7.17 8.64 19.03
C THR A 122 -7.86 9.16 17.79
N TYR A 123 -7.20 9.07 16.61
CA TYR A 123 -7.75 9.60 15.35
C TYR A 123 -8.79 8.66 14.76
N SER A 124 -9.80 9.24 14.12
CA SER A 124 -10.83 8.49 13.41
C SER A 124 -10.37 8.07 12.01
N LEU A 125 -10.90 6.95 11.53
CA LEU A 125 -10.87 6.61 10.10
C LEU A 125 -12.08 7.25 9.43
N ASP A 126 -11.86 8.39 8.75
CA ASP A 126 -12.93 9.19 8.16
C ASP A 126 -13.23 8.81 6.71
N GLY A 127 -12.36 8.04 6.08
CA GLY A 127 -12.65 7.52 4.77
C GLY A 127 -11.58 6.64 4.14
N ILE A 128 -11.99 6.01 3.05
CA ILE A 128 -11.12 5.16 2.24
C ILE A 128 -11.30 5.57 0.78
N PHE A 129 -10.22 5.91 0.11
CA PHE A 129 -10.17 6.18 -1.32
C PHE A 129 -9.71 4.94 -2.05
N ILE A 130 -10.43 4.50 -3.08
CA ILE A 130 -10.06 3.31 -3.85
C ILE A 130 -9.61 3.73 -5.24
N THR A 131 -8.43 3.23 -5.65
CA THR A 131 -7.88 3.53 -6.98
C THR A 131 -8.62 2.76 -8.07
N HIS A 132 -8.82 1.45 -7.89
CA HIS A 132 -9.49 0.59 -8.87
C HIS A 132 -9.88 -0.78 -8.28
N ALA A 133 -10.52 -1.64 -9.09
CA ALA A 133 -11.06 -2.93 -8.66
C ALA A 133 -10.14 -4.12 -8.96
N HIS A 134 -8.83 -4.02 -8.71
CA HIS A 134 -7.98 -5.19 -8.59
C HIS A 134 -7.89 -5.66 -7.15
N ILE A 135 -7.67 -6.95 -6.93
CA ILE A 135 -7.79 -7.58 -5.60
C ILE A 135 -6.88 -6.94 -4.55
N GLY A 136 -5.74 -6.40 -4.96
CA GLY A 136 -4.79 -5.70 -4.09
C GLY A 136 -5.32 -4.38 -3.53
N HIS A 137 -6.36 -3.78 -4.14
CA HIS A 137 -6.74 -2.40 -3.84
C HIS A 137 -8.07 -2.25 -3.13
N TYR A 138 -8.99 -3.24 -3.20
CA TYR A 138 -10.35 -3.08 -2.63
C TYR A 138 -10.86 -4.26 -1.80
N THR A 139 -10.19 -5.43 -1.85
CA THR A 139 -10.72 -6.62 -1.14
C THR A 139 -10.70 -6.48 0.37
N GLY A 140 -9.83 -5.66 0.92
CA GLY A 140 -9.78 -5.34 2.35
C GLY A 140 -11.04 -4.64 2.87
N LEU A 141 -11.88 -4.04 2.01
CA LEU A 141 -13.19 -3.51 2.40
C LEU A 141 -14.04 -4.56 3.13
N MET A 142 -13.84 -5.84 2.83
CA MET A 142 -14.53 -6.94 3.52
C MET A 142 -14.28 -6.97 5.03
N GLN A 143 -13.13 -6.44 5.48
CA GLN A 143 -12.81 -6.33 6.91
C GLN A 143 -13.74 -5.35 7.66
N LEU A 144 -14.48 -4.50 6.94
CA LEU A 144 -15.47 -3.58 7.53
C LEU A 144 -16.81 -4.25 7.83
N GLY A 145 -17.04 -5.45 7.28
CA GLY A 145 -18.30 -6.20 7.40
C GLY A 145 -18.60 -6.76 8.79
N HIS A 146 -19.76 -7.38 8.91
CA HIS A 146 -20.29 -7.93 10.16
C HIS A 146 -19.40 -9.04 10.75
N GLU A 147 -18.78 -9.83 9.89
CA GLU A 147 -17.95 -10.97 10.30
C GLU A 147 -16.57 -10.53 10.82
N ALA A 148 -16.23 -9.24 10.70
CA ALA A 148 -14.96 -8.68 11.13
C ALA A 148 -15.17 -7.44 12.02
N MET A 149 -14.96 -6.22 11.50
CA MET A 149 -15.01 -4.99 12.29
C MET A 149 -16.44 -4.57 12.69
N GLY A 150 -17.45 -4.92 11.89
CA GLY A 150 -18.81 -4.45 12.07
C GLY A 150 -18.88 -2.91 12.00
N ALA A 151 -18.14 -2.32 11.08
CA ALA A 151 -18.03 -0.88 10.93
C ALA A 151 -19.39 -0.23 10.68
N LYS A 152 -19.49 1.07 10.95
CA LYS A 152 -20.69 1.86 10.71
C LYS A 152 -20.34 3.07 9.85
N GLU A 153 -20.92 3.09 8.65
CA GLU A 153 -20.91 4.24 7.74
C GLU A 153 -19.54 4.80 7.40
N VAL A 154 -18.52 3.93 7.31
CA VAL A 154 -17.19 4.37 6.85
C VAL A 154 -17.33 4.90 5.41
N ALA A 155 -16.92 6.14 5.18
CA ALA A 155 -16.97 6.74 3.85
C ALA A 155 -16.00 6.01 2.91
N VAL A 156 -16.49 5.55 1.75
CA VAL A 156 -15.66 4.97 0.69
C VAL A 156 -15.81 5.83 -0.56
N TYR A 157 -14.72 6.44 -0.96
CA TYR A 157 -14.64 7.30 -2.13
C TYR A 157 -14.19 6.47 -3.33
N ALA A 158 -15.03 6.39 -4.34
CA ALA A 158 -14.80 5.56 -5.52
C ALA A 158 -15.36 6.20 -6.78
N MET A 159 -14.76 5.91 -7.92
CA MET A 159 -15.26 6.32 -9.22
C MET A 159 -16.62 5.64 -9.52
N PRO A 160 -17.43 6.20 -10.43
CA PRO A 160 -18.81 5.76 -10.64
C PRO A 160 -18.97 4.28 -11.01
N ILE A 161 -18.10 3.72 -11.88
CA ILE A 161 -18.20 2.30 -12.27
C ILE A 161 -17.86 1.43 -11.07
N LEU A 162 -16.78 1.74 -10.33
CA LEU A 162 -16.44 1.04 -9.10
C LEU A 162 -17.54 1.11 -8.04
N SER A 163 -18.13 2.29 -7.84
CA SER A 163 -19.26 2.47 -6.92
C SER A 163 -20.44 1.57 -7.29
N ASN A 164 -20.77 1.47 -8.58
CA ASN A 164 -21.81 0.58 -9.08
C ASN A 164 -21.44 -0.90 -8.91
N TYR A 165 -20.19 -1.25 -9.19
CA TYR A 165 -19.68 -2.60 -8.99
C TYR A 165 -19.82 -3.05 -7.53
N LEU A 166 -19.42 -2.23 -6.56
CA LEU A 166 -19.55 -2.53 -5.13
C LEU A 166 -21.01 -2.66 -4.69
N LYS A 167 -21.94 -1.86 -5.25
CA LYS A 167 -23.37 -1.94 -4.95
C LYS A 167 -24.03 -3.19 -5.52
N SER A 168 -23.57 -3.68 -6.66
CA SER A 168 -24.27 -4.69 -7.46
C SER A 168 -23.74 -6.10 -7.24
N ASN A 169 -22.52 -6.26 -6.69
CA ASN A 169 -21.88 -7.55 -6.56
C ASN A 169 -21.71 -7.95 -5.09
N GLY A 170 -22.10 -9.19 -4.79
CA GLY A 170 -21.72 -9.81 -3.52
C GLY A 170 -20.23 -10.18 -3.51
N PRO A 171 -19.58 -10.15 -2.34
CA PRO A 171 -20.15 -9.82 -1.04
C PRO A 171 -20.17 -8.32 -0.70
N TRP A 172 -19.58 -7.43 -1.52
CA TRP A 172 -19.46 -5.98 -1.22
C TRP A 172 -20.81 -5.27 -1.09
N SER A 173 -21.82 -5.70 -1.86
CA SER A 173 -23.17 -5.14 -1.75
C SER A 173 -23.77 -5.29 -0.35
N GLN A 174 -23.34 -6.31 0.41
CA GLN A 174 -23.73 -6.49 1.81
C GLN A 174 -23.22 -5.35 2.69
N LEU A 175 -21.97 -4.89 2.47
CA LEU A 175 -21.39 -3.78 3.22
C LEU A 175 -22.20 -2.48 3.04
N VAL A 176 -22.69 -2.25 1.81
CA VAL A 176 -23.55 -1.09 1.49
C VAL A 176 -24.91 -1.25 2.13
N ASN A 177 -25.55 -2.43 1.97
CA ASN A 177 -26.90 -2.69 2.47
C ASN A 177 -26.98 -2.64 4.00
N TYR A 178 -25.95 -3.09 4.70
CA TYR A 178 -25.85 -3.03 6.16
C TYR A 178 -25.26 -1.72 6.68
N ARG A 179 -24.96 -0.78 5.78
CA ARG A 179 -24.37 0.51 6.13
C ARG A 179 -23.05 0.36 6.91
N ASN A 180 -22.29 -0.68 6.60
CA ASN A 180 -20.90 -0.74 7.07
C ASN A 180 -20.05 0.32 6.36
N ILE A 181 -20.35 0.54 5.07
CA ILE A 181 -19.74 1.59 4.25
C ILE A 181 -20.79 2.50 3.63
N MET A 182 -20.38 3.75 3.37
CA MET A 182 -21.12 4.72 2.57
C MET A 182 -20.32 5.11 1.34
N LEU A 183 -20.86 4.83 0.15
CA LEU A 183 -20.20 5.14 -1.10
C LEU A 183 -20.37 6.61 -1.48
N ASN A 184 -19.25 7.29 -1.65
CA ASN A 184 -19.13 8.67 -2.13
C ASN A 184 -18.54 8.64 -3.53
N SER A 185 -19.35 9.05 -4.52
CA SER A 185 -18.93 9.01 -5.92
C SER A 185 -17.96 10.14 -6.22
N LEU A 186 -16.80 9.80 -6.76
CA LEU A 186 -15.78 10.73 -7.23
C LEU A 186 -16.07 11.16 -8.68
N GLN A 187 -15.43 12.24 -9.09
CA GLN A 187 -15.40 12.70 -10.48
C GLN A 187 -13.96 13.02 -10.85
N ALA A 188 -13.51 12.49 -11.98
CA ALA A 188 -12.15 12.76 -12.48
C ALA A 188 -11.88 14.27 -12.59
N ASP A 189 -10.69 14.68 -12.17
CA ASP A 189 -10.21 16.05 -12.17
C ASP A 189 -11.04 17.04 -11.32
N ARG A 190 -11.83 16.52 -10.39
CA ARG A 190 -12.57 17.33 -9.43
C ARG A 190 -12.08 17.09 -8.02
N PRO A 191 -11.65 18.12 -7.28
CA PRO A 191 -11.21 17.97 -5.91
C PRO A 191 -12.36 17.62 -4.98
N THR A 192 -12.09 16.67 -4.08
CA THR A 192 -12.88 16.40 -2.88
C THR A 192 -12.17 17.08 -1.72
N PHE A 193 -12.80 18.08 -1.13
CA PHE A 193 -12.25 18.77 0.04
C PHE A 193 -12.53 17.97 1.30
N LEU A 194 -11.47 17.64 2.02
CA LEU A 194 -11.54 16.94 3.31
C LEU A 194 -11.60 17.95 4.46
N THR A 195 -10.87 19.06 4.31
CA THR A 195 -10.89 20.25 5.15
C THR A 195 -10.81 21.50 4.26
N ASN A 196 -10.71 22.69 4.85
CA ASN A 196 -10.57 23.93 4.08
C ASN A 196 -9.29 24.00 3.24
N GLU A 197 -8.22 23.30 3.68
CA GLU A 197 -6.89 23.37 3.05
C GLU A 197 -6.41 22.01 2.51
N LEU A 198 -7.13 20.94 2.83
CA LEU A 198 -6.77 19.58 2.44
C LEU A 198 -7.76 19.02 1.42
N SER A 199 -7.27 18.60 0.27
CA SER A 199 -8.10 18.06 -0.80
C SER A 199 -7.46 16.85 -1.48
N VAL A 200 -8.30 16.01 -2.07
CA VAL A 200 -7.92 14.84 -2.87
C VAL A 200 -8.60 14.93 -4.23
N THR A 201 -7.82 14.89 -5.29
CA THR A 201 -8.31 14.96 -6.68
C THR A 201 -7.97 13.66 -7.41
N PRO A 202 -8.97 12.85 -7.80
CA PRO A 202 -8.74 11.69 -8.66
C PRO A 202 -8.48 12.14 -10.09
N PHE A 203 -7.65 11.40 -10.81
CA PHE A 203 -7.46 11.57 -12.26
C PHE A 203 -7.30 10.20 -12.92
N LEU A 204 -7.83 10.05 -14.13
CA LEU A 204 -7.79 8.78 -14.85
C LEU A 204 -6.36 8.43 -15.27
N VAL A 205 -6.01 7.17 -15.12
CA VAL A 205 -4.79 6.56 -15.64
C VAL A 205 -5.14 5.32 -16.45
N PRO A 206 -4.42 5.00 -17.53
CA PRO A 206 -4.66 3.79 -18.30
C PRO A 206 -4.25 2.56 -17.49
N HIS A 207 -5.14 1.60 -17.37
CA HIS A 207 -4.87 0.29 -16.78
C HIS A 207 -5.88 -0.74 -17.28
N ARG A 208 -5.88 -1.96 -16.71
CA ARG A 208 -6.88 -2.98 -17.02
C ARG A 208 -8.18 -2.67 -16.29
N ASP A 209 -9.14 -2.10 -16.98
CA ASP A 209 -10.39 -1.57 -16.42
C ASP A 209 -11.53 -2.59 -16.49
N GLU A 210 -11.30 -3.85 -16.04
CA GLU A 210 -12.29 -4.94 -16.17
C GLU A 210 -13.57 -4.65 -15.36
N TYR A 211 -13.46 -4.03 -14.18
CA TYR A 211 -14.58 -3.81 -13.26
C TYR A 211 -14.74 -2.38 -12.78
N SER A 212 -13.81 -1.50 -13.10
CA SER A 212 -13.82 -0.10 -12.66
C SER A 212 -12.97 0.78 -13.56
N GLU A 213 -13.13 2.07 -13.43
CA GLU A 213 -12.08 3.02 -13.82
C GLU A 213 -10.84 2.80 -12.95
N THR A 214 -9.65 3.13 -13.48
CA THR A 214 -8.43 3.25 -12.69
C THR A 214 -8.03 4.70 -12.55
N VAL A 215 -7.73 5.12 -11.32
CA VAL A 215 -7.32 6.48 -11.00
C VAL A 215 -6.03 6.53 -10.19
N GLY A 216 -5.23 7.57 -10.44
CA GLY A 216 -4.30 8.11 -9.47
C GLY A 216 -4.95 9.22 -8.67
N TYR A 217 -4.28 9.65 -7.60
CA TYR A 217 -4.74 10.74 -6.75
C TYR A 217 -3.68 11.83 -6.61
N LYS A 218 -4.12 13.09 -6.70
CA LYS A 218 -3.35 14.23 -6.20
C LYS A 218 -3.89 14.60 -4.82
N ILE A 219 -3.04 14.51 -3.81
CA ILE A 219 -3.31 14.94 -2.44
C ILE A 219 -2.66 16.31 -2.28
N GLN A 220 -3.41 17.31 -1.81
CA GLN A 220 -2.90 18.67 -1.69
C GLN A 220 -3.29 19.28 -0.35
N HIS A 221 -2.31 19.91 0.31
CA HIS A 221 -2.47 20.73 1.48
C HIS A 221 -1.78 22.07 1.28
N GLY A 222 -2.55 23.17 1.24
CA GLY A 222 -2.00 24.49 0.89
C GLY A 222 -1.29 24.46 -0.47
N GLU A 223 -0.01 24.79 -0.48
CA GLU A 223 0.83 24.76 -1.69
C GLU A 223 1.54 23.42 -1.90
N THR A 224 1.65 22.57 -0.89
CA THR A 224 2.33 21.26 -0.98
C THR A 224 1.42 20.19 -1.54
N SER A 225 1.94 19.37 -2.44
CA SER A 225 1.15 18.34 -3.09
C SER A 225 1.93 17.04 -3.35
N LEU A 226 1.20 15.92 -3.31
CA LEU A 226 1.69 14.58 -3.57
C LEU A 226 0.86 13.92 -4.65
N LEU A 227 1.52 13.31 -5.62
CA LEU A 227 0.94 12.47 -6.64
C LEU A 227 1.06 11.00 -6.20
N TYR A 228 -0.04 10.24 -6.24
CA TYR A 228 -0.08 8.82 -5.93
C TYR A 228 -0.62 8.04 -7.12
N ILE A 229 0.24 7.30 -7.81
CA ILE A 229 -0.09 6.44 -8.95
C ILE A 229 0.54 5.07 -8.68
N PRO A 230 -0.12 4.21 -7.86
CA PRO A 230 0.44 2.90 -7.51
C PRO A 230 0.42 1.93 -8.68
N ASP A 231 -0.55 2.06 -9.59
CA ASP A 231 -0.79 1.11 -10.66
C ASP A 231 -1.20 1.85 -11.95
N ILE A 232 -0.46 1.60 -13.04
CA ILE A 232 -0.68 2.23 -14.33
C ILE A 232 -0.09 1.35 -15.45
N ASN A 233 -0.62 1.47 -16.66
CA ASN A 233 0.03 0.95 -17.85
C ASN A 233 1.24 1.81 -18.25
N LYS A 234 2.00 1.36 -19.27
CA LYS A 234 3.15 2.10 -19.81
C LYS A 234 2.86 3.60 -19.96
N TRP A 235 3.81 4.45 -19.57
CA TRP A 235 3.67 5.91 -19.62
C TRP A 235 3.28 6.42 -21.00
N GLU A 236 3.67 5.71 -22.09
CA GLU A 236 3.44 6.07 -23.47
C GLU A 236 1.96 6.01 -23.88
N VAL A 237 1.15 5.22 -23.16
CA VAL A 237 -0.29 5.11 -23.46
C VAL A 237 -1.15 6.02 -22.58
N TRP A 238 -0.54 6.77 -21.66
CA TRP A 238 -1.26 7.78 -20.89
C TRP A 238 -1.37 9.08 -21.68
N GLU A 239 -2.56 9.68 -21.71
CA GLU A 239 -2.81 10.94 -22.44
C GLU A 239 -2.09 12.16 -21.84
N ARG A 240 -1.61 12.04 -20.57
CA ARG A 240 -0.82 13.06 -19.89
C ARG A 240 0.67 12.72 -19.92
N SER A 241 1.54 13.74 -19.87
CA SER A 241 2.96 13.52 -19.65
C SER A 241 3.23 13.38 -18.17
N ILE A 242 3.75 12.22 -17.76
CA ILE A 242 4.17 11.99 -16.35
C ILE A 242 5.25 13.00 -15.93
N GLU A 243 6.13 13.42 -16.84
CA GLU A 243 7.15 14.42 -16.56
C GLU A 243 6.50 15.79 -16.21
N GLU A 244 5.46 16.19 -16.96
CA GLU A 244 4.74 17.41 -16.66
C GLU A 244 3.97 17.33 -15.35
N GLU A 245 3.41 16.16 -15.00
CA GLU A 245 2.73 15.97 -13.72
C GLU A 245 3.72 16.02 -12.54
N ILE A 246 4.92 15.43 -12.68
CA ILE A 246 5.98 15.49 -11.65
C ILE A 246 6.41 16.94 -11.39
N LEU A 247 6.49 17.79 -12.44
CA LEU A 247 6.86 19.20 -12.29
C LEU A 247 5.84 20.01 -11.45
N LYS A 248 4.58 19.58 -11.40
CA LYS A 248 3.47 20.28 -10.73
C LYS A 248 3.30 19.88 -9.26
N VAL A 249 4.12 18.97 -8.74
CA VAL A 249 3.97 18.43 -7.38
C VAL A 249 5.30 18.45 -6.63
N ASP A 250 5.23 18.26 -5.32
CA ASP A 250 6.42 18.19 -4.45
C ASP A 250 6.89 16.75 -4.26
N TYR A 251 5.98 15.79 -4.33
CA TYR A 251 6.24 14.35 -4.21
C TYR A 251 5.44 13.55 -5.23
N ALA A 252 6.00 12.44 -5.69
CA ALA A 252 5.33 11.54 -6.63
C ALA A 252 5.62 10.09 -6.26
N LEU A 253 4.63 9.39 -5.67
CA LEU A 253 4.66 7.95 -5.47
C LEU A 253 4.16 7.28 -6.74
N LEU A 254 5.05 6.58 -7.43
CA LEU A 254 4.80 6.05 -8.76
C LEU A 254 4.97 4.52 -8.80
N ASP A 255 4.23 3.91 -9.73
CA ASP A 255 4.33 2.50 -10.07
C ASP A 255 5.78 2.08 -10.32
N GLY A 256 6.22 1.10 -9.58
CA GLY A 256 7.51 0.44 -9.68
C GLY A 256 7.36 -1.09 -9.68
N THR A 257 6.25 -1.60 -10.22
CA THR A 257 5.88 -3.01 -10.12
C THR A 257 7.01 -3.94 -10.55
N PHE A 258 7.62 -3.71 -11.70
CA PHE A 258 8.74 -4.51 -12.18
C PHE A 258 9.99 -3.67 -12.36
N TYR A 259 11.15 -4.27 -12.09
CA TYR A 259 12.43 -3.59 -12.24
C TYR A 259 12.85 -3.49 -13.70
N ASP A 260 12.89 -4.63 -14.40
CA ASP A 260 13.25 -4.69 -15.82
C ASP A 260 12.60 -5.89 -16.55
N SER A 261 12.93 -6.03 -17.82
CA SER A 261 12.42 -7.11 -18.69
C SER A 261 12.96 -8.51 -18.37
N ASN A 262 13.92 -8.65 -17.45
CA ASN A 262 14.55 -9.93 -17.09
C ASN A 262 14.00 -10.50 -15.78
N GLU A 263 13.16 -9.74 -15.06
CA GLU A 263 12.70 -10.09 -13.71
C GLU A 263 11.93 -11.43 -13.64
N LEU A 264 11.20 -11.79 -14.70
CA LEU A 264 10.45 -13.05 -14.79
C LEU A 264 10.99 -13.93 -15.93
N PRO A 265 12.05 -14.72 -15.72
CA PRO A 265 12.58 -15.60 -16.77
C PRO A 265 11.52 -16.56 -17.29
N GLY A 266 11.40 -16.67 -18.61
CA GLY A 266 10.45 -17.55 -19.28
C GLY A 266 9.05 -16.94 -19.53
N ARG A 267 8.80 -15.69 -19.12
CA ARG A 267 7.62 -14.92 -19.46
C ARG A 267 7.97 -13.86 -20.52
N ASP A 268 7.08 -13.65 -21.46
CA ASP A 268 7.18 -12.49 -22.35
C ASP A 268 6.84 -11.22 -21.58
N MET A 269 7.88 -10.49 -21.18
CA MET A 269 7.73 -9.27 -20.39
C MET A 269 7.20 -8.09 -21.21
N SER A 270 7.16 -8.18 -22.55
CA SER A 270 6.55 -7.16 -23.40
C SER A 270 5.01 -7.12 -23.26
N GLU A 271 4.41 -8.20 -22.78
CA GLU A 271 2.98 -8.27 -22.48
C GLU A 271 2.62 -7.64 -21.12
N ILE A 272 3.61 -7.32 -20.29
CA ILE A 272 3.40 -6.69 -19.01
C ILE A 272 3.04 -5.20 -19.21
N PRO A 273 1.85 -4.78 -18.77
CA PRO A 273 1.39 -3.44 -19.05
C PRO A 273 2.10 -2.36 -18.22
N HIS A 274 2.66 -2.69 -17.06
CA HIS A 274 3.31 -1.72 -16.17
C HIS A 274 4.58 -1.11 -16.76
N PRO A 275 4.91 0.18 -16.47
CA PRO A 275 6.21 0.72 -16.77
C PRO A 275 7.26 0.05 -15.88
N PHE A 276 8.36 -0.42 -16.48
CA PHE A 276 9.47 -0.92 -15.67
C PHE A 276 10.23 0.24 -15.03
N ILE A 277 10.83 0.01 -13.87
CA ILE A 277 11.66 1.03 -13.20
C ILE A 277 12.77 1.52 -14.10
N GLN A 278 13.43 0.61 -14.84
CA GLN A 278 14.49 0.98 -15.80
C GLN A 278 13.97 1.84 -16.97
N GLU A 279 12.76 1.57 -17.48
CA GLU A 279 12.11 2.41 -18.49
C GLU A 279 11.77 3.80 -17.93
N SER A 280 11.24 3.84 -16.71
CA SER A 280 10.96 5.09 -15.99
C SER A 280 12.22 5.90 -15.75
N ILE A 281 13.32 5.29 -15.31
CA ILE A 281 14.62 5.95 -15.13
C ILE A 281 15.14 6.53 -16.44
N GLN A 282 15.03 5.76 -17.53
CA GLN A 282 15.44 6.25 -18.86
C GLN A 282 14.60 7.44 -19.30
N ARG A 283 13.27 7.36 -19.12
CA ARG A 283 12.33 8.42 -19.44
C ARG A 283 12.62 9.70 -18.64
N PHE A 284 12.85 9.55 -17.35
CA PHE A 284 13.13 10.66 -16.42
C PHE A 284 14.58 11.15 -16.45
N SER A 285 15.41 10.62 -17.35
CA SER A 285 16.85 10.95 -17.41
C SER A 285 17.12 12.45 -17.58
N LYS A 286 16.23 13.17 -18.27
CA LYS A 286 16.34 14.61 -18.53
C LYS A 286 15.85 15.50 -17.38
N LEU A 287 15.17 14.94 -16.37
CA LEU A 287 14.77 15.68 -15.18
C LEU A 287 16.02 16.10 -14.38
N GLY A 288 15.94 17.29 -13.78
CA GLY A 288 16.98 17.78 -12.88
C GLY A 288 17.06 16.97 -11.58
N PRO A 289 18.12 17.16 -10.80
CA PRO A 289 18.27 16.45 -9.53
C PRO A 289 17.11 16.67 -8.54
N THR A 290 16.58 17.87 -8.49
CA THR A 290 15.44 18.23 -7.63
C THR A 290 14.18 17.46 -8.01
N GLU A 291 13.87 17.36 -9.30
CA GLU A 291 12.71 16.62 -9.80
C GLU A 291 12.83 15.13 -9.58
N LYS A 292 14.04 14.56 -9.77
CA LYS A 292 14.29 13.14 -9.49
C LYS A 292 14.06 12.80 -8.03
N GLN A 293 14.42 13.68 -7.10
CA GLN A 293 14.21 13.49 -5.67
C GLN A 293 12.73 13.51 -5.24
N LYS A 294 11.84 14.04 -6.08
CA LYS A 294 10.39 13.97 -5.85
C LYS A 294 9.83 12.56 -6.06
N ILE A 295 10.48 11.76 -6.92
CA ILE A 295 9.99 10.47 -7.39
C ILE A 295 10.34 9.38 -6.37
N ILE A 296 9.31 8.65 -5.93
CA ILE A 296 9.38 7.57 -4.96
C ILE A 296 8.71 6.35 -5.61
N PHE A 297 9.48 5.33 -5.97
CA PHE A 297 8.91 4.09 -6.52
C PHE A 297 8.27 3.26 -5.42
N THR A 298 7.11 2.67 -5.71
CA THR A 298 6.30 1.81 -4.82
C THR A 298 5.64 0.69 -5.60
N HIS A 299 4.78 -0.12 -4.99
CA HIS A 299 3.97 -1.17 -5.61
C HIS A 299 4.80 -2.31 -6.24
N PHE A 300 5.84 -2.76 -5.55
CA PHE A 300 6.81 -3.73 -6.07
C PHE A 300 6.22 -5.14 -6.16
N ASN A 301 6.36 -5.80 -7.31
CA ASN A 301 6.13 -7.24 -7.39
C ASN A 301 7.08 -7.98 -6.41
N HIS A 302 6.64 -9.12 -5.90
CA HIS A 302 7.43 -9.93 -4.96
C HIS A 302 8.80 -10.37 -5.50
N THR A 303 9.02 -10.31 -6.83
CA THR A 303 10.30 -10.61 -7.49
C THR A 303 11.15 -9.38 -7.74
N ASN A 304 10.58 -8.19 -7.58
CA ASN A 304 11.31 -6.95 -7.80
C ASN A 304 12.45 -6.81 -6.77
N PRO A 305 13.70 -6.61 -7.21
CA PRO A 305 14.83 -6.49 -6.28
C PRO A 305 14.71 -5.31 -5.32
N LEU A 306 13.89 -4.28 -5.64
CA LEU A 306 13.69 -3.12 -4.77
C LEU A 306 12.80 -3.40 -3.54
N ILE A 307 12.12 -4.53 -3.50
CA ILE A 307 11.24 -4.87 -2.36
C ILE A 307 12.02 -5.19 -1.07
N LEU A 308 13.27 -5.62 -1.23
CA LEU A 308 14.24 -5.86 -0.16
C LEU A 308 15.49 -5.01 -0.40
N ASP A 309 16.43 -5.06 0.53
CA ASP A 309 17.74 -4.45 0.33
C ASP A 309 18.51 -5.20 -0.78
N SER A 310 19.00 -4.44 -1.77
CA SER A 310 19.67 -5.00 -2.95
C SER A 310 20.58 -3.97 -3.61
N PRO A 311 21.55 -4.41 -4.42
CA PRO A 311 22.39 -3.52 -5.22
C PRO A 311 21.57 -2.66 -6.19
N GLU A 312 20.46 -3.19 -6.73
CA GLU A 312 19.56 -2.48 -7.64
C GLU A 312 18.82 -1.34 -6.89
N ARG A 313 18.43 -1.58 -5.65
CA ARG A 313 17.82 -0.55 -4.78
C ARG A 313 18.81 0.58 -4.52
N ASP A 314 20.05 0.26 -4.18
CA ASP A 314 21.13 1.24 -3.98
C ASP A 314 21.44 2.01 -5.27
N TYR A 315 21.44 1.31 -6.41
CA TYR A 315 21.65 1.95 -7.71
C TYR A 315 20.56 2.98 -8.01
N VAL A 316 19.26 2.65 -7.82
CA VAL A 316 18.14 3.58 -8.01
C VAL A 316 18.28 4.80 -7.11
N LYS A 317 18.62 4.59 -5.83
CA LYS A 317 18.88 5.69 -4.88
C LYS A 317 20.07 6.56 -5.32
N SER A 318 21.13 5.96 -5.86
CA SER A 318 22.33 6.69 -6.33
C SER A 318 22.05 7.63 -7.52
N LEU A 319 21.00 7.35 -8.30
CA LEU A 319 20.55 8.20 -9.41
C LEU A 319 19.70 9.40 -8.95
N GLY A 320 19.43 9.50 -7.64
CA GLY A 320 18.64 10.59 -7.03
C GLY A 320 17.16 10.28 -6.87
N TYR A 321 16.70 9.07 -7.20
CA TYR A 321 15.34 8.62 -6.94
C TYR A 321 15.19 8.08 -5.52
N ARG A 322 13.95 7.96 -5.04
CA ARG A 322 13.63 7.34 -3.76
C ARG A 322 12.90 6.01 -3.98
N VAL A 323 12.99 5.16 -2.98
CA VAL A 323 12.30 3.87 -2.92
C VAL A 323 11.44 3.87 -1.67
N ALA A 324 10.15 3.57 -1.81
CA ALA A 324 9.22 3.56 -0.70
C ALA A 324 9.62 2.55 0.39
N GLU A 325 9.39 2.93 1.63
CA GLU A 325 9.62 2.10 2.81
C GLU A 325 8.39 2.19 3.72
N GLU A 326 7.90 1.04 4.19
CA GLU A 326 6.75 0.99 5.10
C GLU A 326 7.04 1.75 6.40
N GLY A 327 6.07 2.52 6.87
CA GLY A 327 6.19 3.36 8.06
C GLY A 327 6.84 4.72 7.81
N SER A 328 7.45 4.96 6.65
CA SER A 328 7.97 6.29 6.30
C SER A 328 6.84 7.30 6.10
N VAL A 329 7.15 8.56 6.37
CA VAL A 329 6.18 9.65 6.24
C VAL A 329 6.62 10.72 5.25
N ILE A 330 5.64 11.38 4.66
CA ILE A 330 5.80 12.53 3.75
C ILE A 330 4.98 13.68 4.34
N ILE A 331 5.62 14.76 4.72
CA ILE A 331 4.95 15.97 5.23
C ILE A 331 4.38 16.78 4.07
N LEU A 332 3.11 17.21 4.19
CA LEU A 332 2.41 17.98 3.16
C LEU A 332 2.39 19.48 3.44
#